data_b04ddc94f0da460a7e5bc63dcce59d8a
#
_entry.id   b04ddc94f0da460a7e5bc63dcce59d8a
#
_cell.length_a   1.000
_cell.length_b   1.000
_cell.length_c   1.000
_cell.angle_alpha   90.00
_cell.angle_beta   90.00
_cell.angle_gamma   90.00
#
_symmetry.space_group_name_H-M   'P 1'
#
loop_
_entity.id
_entity.type
_entity.pdbx_description
1 polymer ?
#
loop_
_entity_poly.entity_id
_entity_poly.type
_entity_poly.pdbx_seq_one_letter_code
_entity_poly.pdbx_strand_id
1 'polypeptide(L)'
;MLAAVSLAFAAPVSASGRGDEGDRGNRERPQWITGWGTSQNGASAVQLTNATVRMIARVSIPGDAVRIRLDNTYGAAVTIGSAYVGPRVQAGDVAAGTNRQVHFAGSPSVTIPAGGSVTSDAVQIQVLARQDLAVSLYVPQAKVNASQHSGAVVSSYYTSNDAGNVAATEARTPFVNTTTSMWWLKSIDVRSSSSPGAIVAFGDSITDGTCTTLDAHDRWEDWVSVRLDSTDAPGAPGSGRFNQRGLKAVVNEGIGGNTVTRTSSPPPDSAPGVERLERDVLSHTGVTHVVLFMGTNDIRREASAAQVIDGMRNIIERVKARGLSIIGATIIPRHNRPPAGTNTGWNPAKTAIRNEVNRWIRTEAAFDDVLDFDKVVRDPADPDLINPPLNCGDGIHPSPAGYYLMGQSVDLRLFDDSGRH
;
A
#
# COMPACT_ATOMS: atom_id res chain seq x y z
N MET A 1 -32.68 13.50 -88.23
CA MET A 1 -31.22 13.67 -88.17
C MET A 1 -30.87 13.98 -86.75
N LEU A 2 -30.48 13.01 -85.98
CA LEU A 2 -30.06 13.20 -84.60
C LEU A 2 -28.52 13.24 -84.60
N ALA A 3 -27.96 14.34 -83.99
CA ALA A 3 -26.54 14.48 -83.79
C ALA A 3 -26.24 13.94 -82.37
N ALA A 4 -25.33 12.98 -82.24
CA ALA A 4 -24.84 12.45 -81.00
C ALA A 4 -23.68 13.35 -80.50
N VAL A 5 -23.80 13.84 -79.33
CA VAL A 5 -22.74 14.57 -78.57
C VAL A 5 -22.05 13.58 -77.68
N SER A 6 -20.77 13.30 -77.93
CA SER A 6 -19.91 12.50 -77.04
C SER A 6 -19.33 13.37 -75.93
N LEU A 7 -19.68 13.07 -74.65
CA LEU A 7 -19.03 13.65 -73.50
C LEU A 7 -17.82 12.78 -73.08
N ALA A 8 -16.64 13.37 -73.19
CA ALA A 8 -15.41 12.79 -72.56
C ALA A 8 -15.37 13.02 -71.04
N PHE A 9 -15.32 11.93 -70.28
CA PHE A 9 -15.08 11.98 -68.85
C PHE A 9 -13.56 12.07 -68.58
N ALA A 10 -13.15 13.15 -68.01
CA ALA A 10 -11.79 13.29 -67.46
C ALA A 10 -11.71 12.55 -66.13
N ALA A 11 -10.73 11.67 -65.98
CA ALA A 11 -10.43 11.00 -64.68
C ALA A 11 -9.83 11.97 -63.67
N PRO A 12 -10.19 11.84 -62.37
CA PRO A 12 -9.58 12.69 -61.35
C PRO A 12 -8.15 12.21 -61.04
N VAL A 13 -7.22 13.14 -61.03
CA VAL A 13 -5.84 12.98 -60.55
C VAL A 13 -5.88 12.71 -59.02
N SER A 14 -5.45 11.54 -58.61
CA SER A 14 -5.25 11.21 -57.20
C SER A 14 -4.05 11.99 -56.65
N ALA A 15 -4.31 13.03 -55.89
CA ALA A 15 -3.30 13.66 -55.04
C ALA A 15 -2.98 12.70 -53.88
N SER A 16 -1.79 12.08 -53.91
CA SER A 16 -1.24 11.34 -52.79
C SER A 16 -0.84 12.31 -51.70
N GLY A 17 -1.79 12.69 -50.88
CA GLY A 17 -1.51 13.30 -49.58
C GLY A 17 -0.82 12.26 -48.68
N ARG A 18 0.49 12.36 -48.48
CA ARG A 18 1.16 11.73 -47.36
C ARG A 18 0.58 12.39 -46.10
N GLY A 19 -0.46 11.78 -45.55
CA GLY A 19 -0.91 12.05 -44.21
C GLY A 19 0.25 11.74 -43.27
N ASP A 20 0.65 12.75 -42.54
CA ASP A 20 1.50 12.66 -41.38
C ASP A 20 0.81 11.75 -40.35
N GLU A 21 1.10 10.43 -40.43
CA GLU A 21 0.81 9.50 -39.32
C GLU A 21 1.83 9.74 -38.21
N GLY A 22 1.82 10.99 -37.74
CA GLY A 22 2.49 11.37 -36.50
C GLY A 22 1.93 10.56 -35.36
N ASP A 23 2.78 9.67 -34.86
CA ASP A 23 2.91 9.20 -33.49
C ASP A 23 1.58 9.15 -32.68
N ARG A 24 0.70 8.23 -33.01
CA ARG A 24 -0.29 7.73 -32.04
C ARG A 24 0.49 6.87 -31.05
N GLY A 25 1.15 7.54 -30.12
CA GLY A 25 1.85 6.92 -29.02
C GLY A 25 1.00 5.77 -28.49
N ASN A 26 1.63 4.64 -28.31
CA ASN A 26 1.09 3.40 -27.75
C ASN A 26 0.54 3.69 -26.34
N ARG A 27 -0.65 4.31 -26.26
CA ARG A 27 -1.35 4.50 -24.99
C ARG A 27 -1.76 3.11 -24.54
N GLU A 28 -1.04 2.60 -23.55
CA GLU A 28 -1.41 1.34 -22.89
C GLU A 28 -2.88 1.41 -22.48
N ARG A 29 -3.59 0.29 -22.64
CA ARG A 29 -4.99 0.23 -22.24
C ARG A 29 -5.07 0.42 -20.72
N PRO A 30 -6.01 1.25 -20.23
CA PRO A 30 -6.17 1.43 -18.79
C PRO A 30 -6.32 0.09 -18.08
N GLN A 31 -5.53 -0.12 -17.04
CA GLN A 31 -5.56 -1.33 -16.22
C GLN A 31 -5.87 -1.00 -14.77
N TRP A 32 -6.41 -1.98 -14.05
CA TRP A 32 -6.62 -1.87 -12.63
C TRP A 32 -5.33 -2.16 -11.87
N ILE A 33 -4.95 -1.28 -10.96
CA ILE A 33 -3.75 -1.43 -10.12
C ILE A 33 -4.13 -1.03 -8.70
N THR A 34 -3.73 -1.82 -7.72
CA THR A 34 -3.90 -1.43 -6.32
C THR A 34 -3.05 -0.19 -6.04
N GLY A 35 -3.71 0.93 -5.84
CA GLY A 35 -3.09 2.23 -5.57
C GLY A 35 -2.90 2.53 -4.08
N TRP A 36 -3.57 1.77 -3.21
CA TRP A 36 -3.47 1.82 -1.75
C TRP A 36 -3.95 0.50 -1.16
N GLY A 37 -3.33 0.06 -0.07
CA GLY A 37 -3.73 -1.14 0.67
C GLY A 37 -3.25 -1.12 2.12
N THR A 38 -3.82 -2.01 2.93
CA THR A 38 -3.42 -2.25 4.32
C THR A 38 -3.85 -3.64 4.78
N SER A 39 -3.05 -4.28 5.63
CA SER A 39 -3.32 -5.60 6.19
C SER A 39 -4.27 -5.52 7.37
N GLN A 40 -5.39 -6.25 7.35
CA GLN A 40 -6.23 -6.41 8.55
C GLN A 40 -5.49 -7.26 9.57
N ASN A 41 -5.47 -6.82 10.84
CA ASN A 41 -4.69 -7.46 11.91
C ASN A 41 -5.47 -7.79 13.19
N GLY A 42 -6.78 -7.48 13.24
CA GLY A 42 -7.61 -7.77 14.40
C GLY A 42 -9.04 -7.25 14.26
N ALA A 43 -9.80 -7.36 15.35
CA ALA A 43 -11.13 -6.76 15.50
C ALA A 43 -11.04 -5.48 16.33
N SER A 44 -11.82 -4.46 15.96
CA SER A 44 -11.96 -3.22 16.74
C SER A 44 -12.57 -3.48 18.10
N ALA A 45 -12.08 -2.79 19.13
CA ALA A 45 -12.74 -2.77 20.44
C ALA A 45 -13.99 -1.85 20.44
N VAL A 46 -14.10 -0.93 19.48
CA VAL A 46 -15.26 -0.04 19.35
C VAL A 46 -16.44 -0.81 18.77
N GLN A 47 -17.58 -0.77 19.47
CA GLN A 47 -18.83 -1.34 18.99
C GLN A 47 -19.68 -0.27 18.28
N LEU A 48 -20.02 -0.56 17.04
CA LEU A 48 -20.86 0.29 16.21
C LEU A 48 -22.32 -0.22 16.24
N THR A 49 -23.26 0.71 16.31
CA THR A 49 -24.70 0.44 16.22
C THR A 49 -25.33 1.50 15.33
N ASN A 50 -25.93 1.09 14.20
CA ASN A 50 -26.58 2.02 13.27
C ASN A 50 -25.75 3.29 13.04
N ALA A 51 -24.53 3.10 12.57
CA ALA A 51 -23.50 4.15 12.52
C ALA A 51 -22.79 4.19 11.16
N THR A 52 -22.21 5.33 10.84
CA THR A 52 -21.41 5.53 9.62
C THR A 52 -19.95 5.77 9.99
N VAL A 53 -19.03 5.10 9.31
CA VAL A 53 -17.59 5.33 9.41
C VAL A 53 -17.07 5.97 8.14
N ARG A 54 -16.01 6.78 8.24
CA ARG A 54 -15.33 7.42 7.10
C ARG A 54 -13.83 7.18 7.22
N MET A 55 -13.34 6.27 6.39
CA MET A 55 -11.92 5.86 6.34
C MET A 55 -11.18 6.74 5.34
N ILE A 56 -10.02 7.25 5.74
CA ILE A 56 -9.17 8.09 4.90
C ILE A 56 -8.00 7.27 4.38
N ALA A 57 -7.81 7.26 3.06
CA ALA A 57 -6.77 6.48 2.39
C ALA A 57 -6.13 7.29 1.26
N ARG A 58 -4.80 7.25 1.15
CA ARG A 58 -4.04 7.99 0.13
C ARG A 58 -3.64 7.07 -1.01
N VAL A 59 -4.27 7.24 -2.19
CA VAL A 59 -3.84 6.51 -3.39
C VAL A 59 -2.52 7.07 -3.92
N SER A 60 -1.62 6.20 -4.36
CA SER A 60 -0.27 6.57 -4.79
C SER A 60 -0.15 6.90 -6.29
N ILE A 61 -1.15 6.53 -7.09
CA ILE A 61 -1.15 6.72 -8.56
C ILE A 61 -2.41 7.47 -9.03
N PRO A 62 -2.35 8.18 -10.18
CA PRO A 62 -3.51 8.81 -10.78
C PRO A 62 -4.34 7.83 -11.60
N GLY A 63 -5.62 8.16 -11.81
CA GLY A 63 -6.52 7.40 -12.68
C GLY A 63 -7.90 8.02 -12.83
N ASP A 64 -8.75 7.35 -13.61
CA ASP A 64 -10.07 7.83 -14.00
C ASP A 64 -11.24 7.07 -13.35
N ALA A 65 -10.95 6.01 -12.62
CA ALA A 65 -11.93 5.27 -11.83
C ALA A 65 -11.23 4.57 -10.64
N VAL A 66 -12.02 4.30 -9.60
CA VAL A 66 -11.58 3.50 -8.45
C VAL A 66 -12.55 2.35 -8.20
N ARG A 67 -12.09 1.32 -7.51
CA ARG A 67 -12.93 0.32 -6.84
C ARG A 67 -12.35 0.03 -5.47
N ILE A 68 -13.19 -0.17 -4.48
CA ILE A 68 -12.75 -0.47 -3.12
C ILE A 68 -12.90 -1.96 -2.82
N ARG A 69 -11.98 -2.49 -2.03
CA ARG A 69 -12.09 -3.83 -1.46
C ARG A 69 -12.31 -3.72 0.03
N LEU A 70 -13.35 -4.36 0.51
CA LEU A 70 -13.66 -4.47 1.93
C LEU A 70 -13.32 -5.88 2.42
N ASP A 71 -12.76 -5.98 3.63
CA ASP A 71 -12.30 -7.22 4.24
C ASP A 71 -12.89 -7.37 5.66
N ASN A 72 -13.41 -8.54 5.95
CA ASN A 72 -13.99 -8.89 7.23
C ASN A 72 -13.32 -10.10 7.87
N THR A 73 -11.98 -10.22 7.71
CA THR A 73 -11.17 -11.34 8.21
C THR A 73 -11.38 -11.59 9.70
N TYR A 74 -11.58 -10.54 10.50
CA TYR A 74 -11.65 -10.64 11.97
C TYR A 74 -13.03 -10.28 12.54
N GLY A 75 -14.07 -10.16 11.71
CA GLY A 75 -15.42 -9.78 12.13
C GLY A 75 -16.45 -10.89 11.99
N ALA A 76 -17.58 -10.78 12.71
CA ALA A 76 -18.79 -11.50 12.37
C ALA A 76 -19.35 -10.97 11.04
N ALA A 77 -20.30 -11.70 10.41
CA ALA A 77 -20.91 -11.23 9.17
C ALA A 77 -21.49 -9.81 9.35
N VAL A 78 -21.16 -8.90 8.42
CA VAL A 78 -21.54 -7.49 8.48
C VAL A 78 -22.21 -7.05 7.18
N THR A 79 -23.26 -6.25 7.30
CA THR A 79 -23.91 -5.58 6.16
C THR A 79 -23.42 -4.14 6.09
N ILE A 80 -22.86 -3.77 4.94
CA ILE A 80 -22.63 -2.39 4.56
C ILE A 80 -23.90 -1.95 3.81
N GLY A 81 -24.73 -1.15 4.47
CA GLY A 81 -26.04 -0.71 3.93
C GLY A 81 -25.91 0.37 2.87
N SER A 82 -24.80 1.11 2.88
CA SER A 82 -24.49 2.15 1.89
C SER A 82 -22.99 2.46 1.94
N ALA A 83 -22.37 2.73 0.80
CA ALA A 83 -20.97 3.12 0.71
C ALA A 83 -20.79 4.28 -0.28
N TYR A 84 -19.87 5.18 0.03
CA TYR A 84 -19.52 6.33 -0.81
C TYR A 84 -17.99 6.53 -0.83
N VAL A 85 -17.46 7.11 -1.91
CA VAL A 85 -16.07 7.50 -2.06
C VAL A 85 -15.94 8.85 -2.72
N GLY A 86 -15.06 9.70 -2.21
CA GLY A 86 -14.76 11.01 -2.80
C GLY A 86 -13.41 11.56 -2.37
N PRO A 87 -12.83 12.51 -3.13
CA PRO A 87 -11.61 13.20 -2.75
C PRO A 87 -11.78 13.95 -1.41
N ARG A 88 -10.88 13.67 -0.47
CA ARG A 88 -10.78 14.42 0.78
C ARG A 88 -10.20 15.82 0.54
N VAL A 89 -10.73 16.81 1.22
CA VAL A 89 -10.21 18.19 1.19
C VAL A 89 -9.46 18.49 2.49
N GLN A 90 -10.15 18.40 3.62
CA GLN A 90 -9.59 18.71 4.94
C GLN A 90 -10.27 17.85 6.00
N ALA A 91 -9.53 17.37 6.97
CA ALA A 91 -10.05 16.50 8.03
C ALA A 91 -10.90 15.35 7.42
N GLY A 92 -12.19 15.27 7.71
CA GLY A 92 -13.11 14.31 7.12
C GLY A 92 -14.00 14.87 6.00
N ASP A 93 -13.78 16.11 5.54
CA ASP A 93 -14.58 16.73 4.48
C ASP A 93 -14.23 16.15 3.11
N VAL A 94 -15.25 15.92 2.29
CA VAL A 94 -15.13 15.52 0.88
C VAL A 94 -15.34 16.76 0.00
N ALA A 95 -14.64 16.83 -1.12
CA ALA A 95 -14.79 17.92 -2.08
C ALA A 95 -16.24 18.01 -2.59
N ALA A 96 -16.77 19.23 -2.62
CA ALA A 96 -18.17 19.47 -2.94
C ALA A 96 -18.57 18.93 -4.32
N GLY A 97 -19.68 18.21 -4.37
CA GLY A 97 -20.22 17.59 -5.59
C GLY A 97 -19.44 16.39 -6.11
N THR A 98 -18.47 15.85 -5.32
CA THR A 98 -17.61 14.75 -5.79
C THR A 98 -17.82 13.42 -5.09
N ASN A 99 -18.62 13.35 -4.04
CA ASN A 99 -18.89 12.12 -3.32
C ASN A 99 -19.73 11.18 -4.20
N ARG A 100 -19.24 9.98 -4.49
CA ARG A 100 -19.87 9.02 -5.39
C ARG A 100 -20.34 7.80 -4.65
N GLN A 101 -21.57 7.36 -4.94
CA GLN A 101 -22.08 6.10 -4.40
C GLN A 101 -21.32 4.92 -4.95
N VAL A 102 -20.99 3.98 -4.08
CA VAL A 102 -20.32 2.72 -4.41
C VAL A 102 -21.36 1.62 -4.47
N HIS A 103 -21.27 0.77 -5.49
CA HIS A 103 -22.14 -0.40 -5.66
C HIS A 103 -21.31 -1.68 -5.60
N PHE A 104 -21.98 -2.78 -5.32
CA PHE A 104 -21.42 -4.13 -5.25
C PHE A 104 -22.32 -5.06 -6.08
N ALA A 105 -21.84 -5.47 -7.25
CA ALA A 105 -22.64 -6.20 -8.25
C ALA A 105 -23.97 -5.50 -8.56
N GLY A 106 -23.92 -4.17 -8.75
CA GLY A 106 -25.08 -3.32 -9.03
C GLY A 106 -25.91 -2.92 -7.81
N SER A 107 -25.70 -3.50 -6.63
CA SER A 107 -26.43 -3.18 -5.40
C SER A 107 -25.70 -2.09 -4.59
N PRO A 108 -26.39 -1.12 -4.00
CA PRO A 108 -25.80 -0.13 -3.09
C PRO A 108 -25.45 -0.71 -1.71
N SER A 109 -25.82 -1.95 -1.45
CA SER A 109 -25.62 -2.65 -0.18
C SER A 109 -24.98 -4.02 -0.42
N VAL A 110 -24.19 -4.48 0.55
CA VAL A 110 -23.55 -5.80 0.53
C VAL A 110 -23.41 -6.38 1.93
N THR A 111 -23.59 -7.70 2.05
CA THR A 111 -23.25 -8.43 3.27
C THR A 111 -21.93 -9.18 3.08
N ILE A 112 -20.97 -8.90 3.93
CA ILE A 112 -19.66 -9.54 3.95
C ILE A 112 -19.68 -10.64 5.00
N PRO A 113 -19.51 -11.91 4.64
CA PRO A 113 -19.49 -13.00 5.62
C PRO A 113 -18.27 -12.87 6.57
N ALA A 114 -18.32 -13.57 7.69
CA ALA A 114 -17.17 -13.69 8.58
C ALA A 114 -15.98 -14.32 7.81
N GLY A 115 -14.81 -13.71 7.93
CA GLY A 115 -13.60 -14.14 7.21
C GLY A 115 -13.61 -13.81 5.71
N GLY A 116 -14.65 -13.16 5.19
CA GLY A 116 -14.82 -12.87 3.77
C GLY A 116 -14.32 -11.50 3.35
N SER A 117 -14.27 -11.27 2.04
CA SER A 117 -14.00 -9.97 1.43
C SER A 117 -14.90 -9.75 0.21
N VAL A 118 -15.07 -8.49 -0.18
CA VAL A 118 -15.84 -8.10 -1.36
C VAL A 118 -15.15 -6.93 -2.06
N THR A 119 -15.21 -6.93 -3.40
CA THR A 119 -14.73 -5.81 -4.22
C THR A 119 -15.93 -5.10 -4.83
N SER A 120 -15.93 -3.78 -4.82
CA SER A 120 -16.98 -2.97 -5.42
C SER A 120 -16.93 -2.97 -6.95
N ASP A 121 -18.02 -2.52 -7.54
CA ASP A 121 -18.04 -2.08 -8.93
C ASP A 121 -17.13 -0.86 -9.13
N ALA A 122 -16.81 -0.55 -10.39
CA ALA A 122 -16.04 0.63 -10.74
C ALA A 122 -16.81 1.92 -10.47
N VAL A 123 -16.19 2.84 -9.74
CA VAL A 123 -16.71 4.19 -9.50
C VAL A 123 -15.93 5.15 -10.40
N GLN A 124 -16.62 5.84 -11.31
CA GLN A 124 -16.02 6.84 -12.20
C GLN A 124 -15.68 8.09 -11.40
N ILE A 125 -14.41 8.32 -11.14
CA ILE A 125 -13.89 9.45 -10.39
C ILE A 125 -12.43 9.68 -10.75
N GLN A 126 -12.10 10.93 -11.12
CA GLN A 126 -10.71 11.30 -11.36
C GLN A 126 -9.97 11.37 -10.03
N VAL A 127 -8.82 10.70 -9.97
CA VAL A 127 -7.92 10.74 -8.82
C VAL A 127 -6.52 11.15 -9.27
N LEU A 128 -5.83 11.89 -8.42
CA LEU A 128 -4.45 12.31 -8.63
C LEU A 128 -3.50 11.39 -7.85
N ALA A 129 -2.23 11.36 -8.26
CA ALA A 129 -1.21 10.72 -7.46
C ALA A 129 -1.15 11.36 -6.05
N ARG A 130 -0.99 10.53 -5.03
CA ARG A 130 -0.92 10.93 -3.62
C ARG A 130 -2.15 11.72 -3.13
N GLN A 131 -3.31 11.47 -3.73
CA GLN A 131 -4.57 12.07 -3.29
C GLN A 131 -5.20 11.25 -2.17
N ASP A 132 -5.66 11.95 -1.12
CA ASP A 132 -6.48 11.35 -0.09
C ASP A 132 -7.92 11.16 -0.57
N LEU A 133 -8.45 9.97 -0.35
CA LEU A 133 -9.85 9.63 -0.57
C LEU A 133 -10.51 9.35 0.78
N ALA A 134 -11.76 9.78 0.89
CA ALA A 134 -12.65 9.46 2.00
C ALA A 134 -13.62 8.35 1.55
N VAL A 135 -13.55 7.19 2.19
CA VAL A 135 -14.48 6.07 1.98
C VAL A 135 -15.42 6.00 3.14
N SER A 136 -16.71 6.28 2.89
CA SER A 136 -17.76 6.28 3.92
C SER A 136 -18.58 5.00 3.83
N LEU A 137 -18.74 4.29 4.95
CA LEU A 137 -19.46 3.01 5.05
C LEU A 137 -20.52 3.10 6.14
N TYR A 138 -21.78 2.87 5.79
CA TYR A 138 -22.89 2.79 6.75
C TYR A 138 -23.13 1.35 7.19
N VAL A 139 -23.17 1.13 8.49
CA VAL A 139 -23.43 -0.17 9.14
C VAL A 139 -24.76 -0.09 9.89
N PRO A 140 -25.84 -0.73 9.37
CA PRO A 140 -27.19 -0.65 9.99
C PRO A 140 -27.35 -1.51 11.24
N GLN A 141 -26.48 -2.52 11.43
CA GLN A 141 -26.60 -3.48 12.53
C GLN A 141 -26.22 -2.88 13.88
N ALA A 142 -26.63 -3.57 14.95
CA ALA A 142 -26.26 -3.22 16.32
C ALA A 142 -25.05 -4.03 16.80
N LYS A 143 -24.20 -3.40 17.60
CA LYS A 143 -23.08 -4.02 18.33
C LYS A 143 -22.08 -4.75 17.41
N VAL A 144 -21.71 -4.10 16.30
CA VAL A 144 -20.72 -4.64 15.36
C VAL A 144 -19.31 -4.19 15.74
N ASN A 145 -18.37 -5.14 15.82
CA ASN A 145 -16.95 -4.86 15.92
C ASN A 145 -16.32 -4.99 14.52
N ALA A 146 -15.66 -3.94 14.06
CA ALA A 146 -15.07 -3.92 12.72
C ALA A 146 -13.85 -4.83 12.63
N SER A 147 -13.68 -5.56 11.53
CA SER A 147 -12.36 -6.02 11.10
C SER A 147 -11.48 -4.79 10.84
N GLN A 148 -10.28 -4.76 11.38
CA GLN A 148 -9.44 -3.55 11.33
C GLN A 148 -7.97 -3.84 11.04
N HIS A 149 -7.30 -2.81 10.50
CA HIS A 149 -5.87 -2.57 10.72
C HIS A 149 -5.73 -1.55 11.82
N SER A 150 -5.10 -1.92 12.93
CA SER A 150 -4.85 -1.00 14.04
C SER A 150 -3.59 -0.19 13.79
N GLY A 151 -3.62 1.12 14.02
CA GLY A 151 -2.43 1.97 13.91
C GLY A 151 -2.07 2.40 12.49
N ALA A 152 -3.06 2.65 11.63
CA ALA A 152 -2.83 3.15 10.27
C ALA A 152 -2.14 4.53 10.20
N VAL A 153 -1.96 5.20 11.34
CA VAL A 153 -1.32 6.52 11.48
C VAL A 153 -1.96 7.60 10.58
N VAL A 154 -3.24 7.42 10.26
CA VAL A 154 -4.08 8.37 9.52
C VAL A 154 -5.39 8.56 10.27
N SER A 155 -5.79 9.83 10.44
CA SER A 155 -7.05 10.18 11.09
C SER A 155 -8.23 9.80 10.21
N SER A 156 -9.03 8.85 10.70
CA SER A 156 -10.32 8.46 10.15
C SER A 156 -11.45 8.83 11.12
N TYR A 157 -12.69 8.79 10.68
CA TYR A 157 -13.79 9.40 11.40
C TYR A 157 -14.99 8.44 11.52
N TYR A 158 -15.81 8.59 12.56
CA TYR A 158 -17.06 7.86 12.69
C TYR A 158 -18.09 8.64 13.50
N THR A 159 -19.35 8.31 13.26
CA THR A 159 -20.49 8.95 13.94
C THR A 159 -20.67 8.38 15.35
N SER A 160 -21.51 9.02 16.18
CA SER A 160 -22.09 8.36 17.34
C SER A 160 -22.96 7.17 16.89
N ASN A 161 -23.20 6.22 17.79
CA ASN A 161 -24.20 5.19 17.59
C ASN A 161 -25.59 5.82 17.39
N ASP A 162 -26.40 5.16 16.60
CA ASP A 162 -27.76 5.58 16.21
C ASP A 162 -27.84 6.88 15.39
N ALA A 163 -26.72 7.36 14.87
CA ALA A 163 -26.71 8.50 13.95
C ALA A 163 -27.24 8.16 12.55
N GLY A 164 -27.36 6.88 12.24
CA GLY A 164 -27.91 6.42 10.97
C GLY A 164 -26.95 6.57 9.78
N ASN A 165 -27.55 6.56 8.58
CA ASN A 165 -26.83 6.64 7.32
C ASN A 165 -26.52 8.09 6.92
N VAL A 166 -25.29 8.50 7.10
CA VAL A 166 -24.76 9.79 6.61
C VAL A 166 -23.63 9.61 5.60
N ALA A 167 -23.50 8.43 4.99
CA ALA A 167 -22.40 8.11 4.07
C ALA A 167 -22.33 9.05 2.86
N ALA A 168 -23.48 9.52 2.35
CA ALA A 168 -23.59 10.45 1.24
C ALA A 168 -23.14 11.89 1.59
N THR A 169 -23.09 12.25 2.88
CA THR A 169 -22.77 13.61 3.33
C THR A 169 -21.30 13.94 3.02
N GLU A 170 -21.04 15.09 2.40
CA GLU A 170 -19.70 15.56 2.11
C GLU A 170 -19.02 16.20 3.32
N ALA A 171 -19.81 16.91 4.14
CA ALA A 171 -19.30 17.55 5.36
C ALA A 171 -18.87 16.54 6.45
N ARG A 172 -17.85 16.88 7.19
CA ARG A 172 -17.38 16.13 8.37
C ARG A 172 -18.37 16.21 9.57
N THR A 173 -19.23 17.20 9.63
CA THR A 173 -20.03 17.54 10.83
C THR A 173 -20.67 16.34 11.54
N PRO A 174 -21.27 15.32 10.88
CA PRO A 174 -21.86 14.17 11.56
C PRO A 174 -20.81 13.22 12.19
N PHE A 175 -19.56 13.29 11.77
CA PHE A 175 -18.49 12.38 12.21
C PHE A 175 -17.76 12.98 13.42
N VAL A 176 -18.34 12.81 14.58
CA VAL A 176 -17.88 13.46 15.83
C VAL A 176 -16.70 12.75 16.51
N ASN A 177 -16.45 11.49 16.15
CA ASN A 177 -15.36 10.69 16.71
C ASN A 177 -14.24 10.49 15.69
N THR A 178 -13.03 10.23 16.19
CA THR A 178 -11.84 9.92 15.38
C THR A 178 -11.25 8.56 15.77
N THR A 179 -10.57 7.93 14.82
CA THR A 179 -9.77 6.72 15.03
C THR A 179 -8.54 6.77 14.14
N THR A 180 -7.46 6.15 14.57
CA THR A 180 -6.27 5.88 13.73
C THR A 180 -6.26 4.47 13.16
N SER A 181 -7.34 3.69 13.37
CA SER A 181 -7.51 2.37 12.79
C SER A 181 -8.28 2.45 11.47
N MET A 182 -7.95 1.57 10.54
CA MET A 182 -8.65 1.41 9.27
C MET A 182 -9.66 0.27 9.41
N TRP A 183 -10.96 0.56 9.29
CA TRP A 183 -12.04 -0.41 9.49
C TRP A 183 -12.59 -0.91 8.17
N TRP A 184 -12.58 -2.23 7.97
CA TRP A 184 -13.02 -2.98 6.78
C TRP A 184 -12.34 -2.61 5.46
N LEU A 185 -11.88 -1.38 5.25
CA LEU A 185 -11.25 -0.99 4.01
C LEU A 185 -9.87 -1.68 3.90
N LYS A 186 -9.74 -2.57 2.89
CA LYS A 186 -8.53 -3.37 2.63
C LYS A 186 -7.65 -2.74 1.57
N SER A 187 -8.26 -2.30 0.45
CA SER A 187 -7.51 -1.69 -0.64
C SER A 187 -8.40 -0.81 -1.52
N ILE A 188 -7.75 0.07 -2.27
CA ILE A 188 -8.34 0.85 -3.34
C ILE A 188 -7.55 0.56 -4.61
N ASP A 189 -8.19 -0.06 -5.59
CA ASP A 189 -7.65 -0.18 -6.92
C ASP A 189 -8.00 1.07 -7.74
N VAL A 190 -7.05 1.55 -8.52
CA VAL A 190 -7.18 2.69 -9.43
C VAL A 190 -7.09 2.19 -10.86
N ARG A 191 -7.98 2.64 -11.73
CA ARG A 191 -7.87 2.40 -13.17
C ARG A 191 -6.95 3.44 -13.77
N SER A 192 -5.74 3.03 -14.13
CA SER A 192 -4.69 3.90 -14.64
C SER A 192 -4.24 3.50 -16.03
N SER A 193 -3.98 4.48 -16.90
CA SER A 193 -3.36 4.31 -18.22
C SER A 193 -1.86 4.64 -18.20
N SER A 194 -1.34 5.15 -17.08
CA SER A 194 0.04 5.61 -16.95
C SER A 194 0.87 4.80 -15.95
N SER A 195 0.25 3.92 -15.16
CA SER A 195 0.98 3.11 -14.18
C SER A 195 1.26 1.70 -14.70
N PRO A 196 2.52 1.25 -14.65
CA PRO A 196 2.90 -0.11 -15.11
C PRO A 196 2.68 -1.18 -14.03
N GLY A 197 2.29 -0.82 -12.80
CA GLY A 197 2.05 -1.81 -11.76
C GLY A 197 2.25 -1.28 -10.35
N ALA A 198 2.27 -2.19 -9.37
CA ALA A 198 2.37 -1.88 -7.95
C ALA A 198 3.61 -2.52 -7.30
N ILE A 199 4.20 -1.79 -6.34
CA ILE A 199 5.21 -2.23 -5.40
C ILE A 199 4.51 -2.44 -4.06
N VAL A 200 4.57 -3.65 -3.50
CA VAL A 200 4.00 -3.95 -2.19
C VAL A 200 5.11 -4.02 -1.14
N ALA A 201 5.08 -3.11 -0.18
CA ALA A 201 5.93 -3.14 1.01
C ALA A 201 5.33 -4.10 2.04
N PHE A 202 5.92 -5.29 2.18
CA PHE A 202 5.46 -6.36 3.04
C PHE A 202 6.36 -6.47 4.26
N GLY A 203 5.82 -6.10 5.44
CA GLY A 203 6.67 -5.90 6.60
C GLY A 203 5.99 -6.00 7.95
N ASP A 204 6.74 -5.60 8.96
CA ASP A 204 6.31 -5.50 10.35
C ASP A 204 6.01 -4.03 10.74
N SER A 205 6.18 -3.68 12.04
CA SER A 205 5.93 -2.33 12.57
C SER A 205 6.76 -1.23 11.89
N ILE A 206 7.91 -1.55 11.32
CA ILE A 206 8.76 -0.56 10.65
C ILE A 206 8.17 -0.19 9.28
N THR A 207 7.59 -1.14 8.58
CA THR A 207 6.82 -0.88 7.35
C THR A 207 5.45 -0.28 7.67
N ASP A 208 4.78 -0.76 8.71
CA ASP A 208 3.51 -0.19 9.20
C ASP A 208 3.62 1.29 9.60
N GLY A 209 4.81 1.72 10.05
CA GLY A 209 5.10 3.13 10.32
C GLY A 209 5.04 3.52 11.79
N THR A 210 5.37 2.60 12.70
CA THR A 210 5.50 2.96 14.13
C THR A 210 6.50 4.10 14.30
N CYS A 211 6.13 5.13 15.08
CA CYS A 211 6.87 6.38 15.28
C CYS A 211 6.86 7.37 14.10
N THR A 212 6.09 7.14 13.06
CA THR A 212 5.81 8.17 12.07
C THR A 212 4.83 9.22 12.59
N THR A 213 4.74 10.34 11.91
CA THR A 213 3.89 11.45 12.31
C THR A 213 2.46 11.25 11.85
N LEU A 214 1.48 11.37 12.75
CA LEU A 214 0.06 11.25 12.42
C LEU A 214 -0.31 12.17 11.24
N ASP A 215 -0.99 11.61 10.23
CA ASP A 215 -1.43 12.27 9.01
C ASP A 215 -0.32 12.82 8.09
N ALA A 216 0.96 12.58 8.39
CA ALA A 216 2.07 13.14 7.60
C ALA A 216 2.43 12.26 6.38
N HIS A 217 2.11 10.96 6.40
CA HIS A 217 2.56 10.01 5.38
C HIS A 217 4.07 10.07 5.17
N ASP A 218 4.82 9.78 6.24
CA ASP A 218 6.27 9.89 6.31
C ASP A 218 6.97 8.56 6.63
N ARG A 219 6.35 7.42 6.23
CA ARG A 219 6.97 6.10 6.22
C ARG A 219 8.06 6.02 5.15
N TRP A 220 8.91 5.03 5.21
CA TRP A 220 9.98 4.85 4.21
C TRP A 220 9.40 4.65 2.78
N GLU A 221 8.32 3.89 2.63
CA GLU A 221 7.66 3.67 1.34
C GLU A 221 6.82 4.87 0.87
N ASP A 222 6.31 5.70 1.77
CA ASP A 222 5.68 6.98 1.42
C ASP A 222 6.71 7.89 0.74
N TRP A 223 7.95 7.94 1.25
CA TRP A 223 9.05 8.69 0.61
C TRP A 223 9.46 8.09 -0.73
N VAL A 224 9.40 6.77 -0.90
CA VAL A 224 9.57 6.13 -2.22
C VAL A 224 8.49 6.60 -3.18
N SER A 225 7.22 6.62 -2.76
CA SER A 225 6.10 7.12 -3.56
C SER A 225 6.28 8.59 -3.98
N VAL A 226 6.72 9.45 -3.05
CA VAL A 226 7.05 10.86 -3.34
C VAL A 226 8.13 10.98 -4.40
N ARG A 227 9.18 10.17 -4.32
CA ARG A 227 10.30 10.20 -5.27
C ARG A 227 9.90 9.67 -6.65
N LEU A 228 9.10 8.62 -6.72
CA LEU A 228 8.56 8.09 -7.97
C LEU A 228 7.71 9.16 -8.68
N ASP A 229 6.79 9.82 -7.97
CA ASP A 229 5.95 10.90 -8.50
C ASP A 229 6.80 12.13 -8.95
N SER A 230 7.84 12.48 -8.19
CA SER A 230 8.72 13.61 -8.51
C SER A 230 9.60 13.34 -9.75
N THR A 231 9.99 12.10 -10.01
CA THR A 231 10.79 11.73 -11.20
C THR A 231 9.92 11.65 -12.46
N ASP A 232 8.62 11.45 -12.31
CA ASP A 232 7.68 11.44 -13.43
C ASP A 232 7.23 12.86 -13.85
N ALA A 233 7.56 13.89 -13.03
CA ALA A 233 7.21 15.27 -13.35
C ALA A 233 8.00 15.80 -14.56
N PRO A 234 7.34 16.48 -15.55
CA PRO A 234 8.02 17.08 -16.69
C PRO A 234 9.11 18.06 -16.26
N GLY A 235 10.33 17.85 -16.73
CA GLY A 235 11.47 18.74 -16.43
C GLY A 235 12.23 18.44 -15.13
N ALA A 236 11.87 17.40 -14.38
CA ALA A 236 12.62 16.98 -13.22
C ALA A 236 14.03 16.47 -13.62
N PRO A 237 15.08 16.73 -12.81
CA PRO A 237 16.40 16.14 -13.05
C PRO A 237 16.32 14.60 -13.11
N GLY A 238 16.69 14.01 -14.24
CA GLY A 238 16.56 12.56 -14.48
C GLY A 238 15.27 12.11 -15.14
N SER A 239 14.29 13.00 -15.35
CA SER A 239 12.98 12.69 -15.95
C SER A 239 13.05 12.07 -17.36
N GLY A 240 14.14 12.30 -18.10
CA GLY A 240 14.30 11.77 -19.45
C GLY A 240 14.40 10.25 -19.59
N ARG A 241 14.67 9.54 -18.50
CA ARG A 241 14.74 8.05 -18.49
C ARG A 241 13.54 7.40 -17.80
N PHE A 242 12.93 8.07 -16.83
CA PHE A 242 11.78 7.56 -16.07
C PHE A 242 10.42 7.93 -16.70
N ASN A 243 10.33 9.04 -17.45
CA ASN A 243 9.10 9.47 -18.15
C ASN A 243 8.54 8.46 -19.17
N GLN A 244 9.30 7.43 -19.55
CA GLN A 244 8.82 6.40 -20.47
C GLN A 244 8.23 5.17 -19.77
N ARG A 245 8.27 5.11 -18.43
CA ARG A 245 7.97 3.89 -17.66
C ARG A 245 6.75 3.99 -16.74
N GLY A 246 6.20 5.18 -16.59
CA GLY A 246 5.02 5.44 -15.76
C GLY A 246 5.28 5.33 -14.25
N LEU A 247 4.38 5.94 -13.46
CA LEU A 247 4.42 5.97 -11.99
C LEU A 247 3.91 4.64 -11.41
N LYS A 248 4.77 3.84 -10.77
CA LYS A 248 4.33 2.65 -10.02
C LYS A 248 3.61 3.02 -8.73
N ALA A 249 2.54 2.27 -8.45
CA ALA A 249 1.87 2.35 -7.17
C ALA A 249 2.75 1.82 -6.04
N VAL A 250 2.58 2.37 -4.84
CA VAL A 250 3.22 1.89 -3.61
C VAL A 250 2.13 1.55 -2.60
N VAL A 251 2.17 0.32 -2.08
CA VAL A 251 1.15 -0.28 -1.21
C VAL A 251 1.81 -0.75 0.08
N ASN A 252 1.27 -0.36 1.22
CA ASN A 252 1.76 -0.77 2.54
C ASN A 252 0.98 -1.97 3.09
N GLU A 253 1.67 -3.08 3.34
CA GLU A 253 1.15 -4.27 3.99
C GLU A 253 1.98 -4.63 5.25
N GLY A 254 2.40 -3.60 5.99
CA GLY A 254 3.00 -3.73 7.31
C GLY A 254 1.97 -4.10 8.38
N ILE A 255 2.41 -4.79 9.43
CA ILE A 255 1.63 -5.07 10.64
C ILE A 255 2.54 -4.93 11.86
N GLY A 256 2.17 -4.11 12.82
CA GLY A 256 2.89 -3.96 14.09
C GLY A 256 3.12 -5.31 14.79
N GLY A 257 4.38 -5.60 15.18
CA GLY A 257 4.75 -6.82 15.90
C GLY A 257 4.74 -8.11 15.07
N ASN A 258 4.50 -8.04 13.77
CA ASN A 258 4.39 -9.21 12.88
C ASN A 258 5.73 -9.95 12.72
N THR A 259 5.64 -11.23 12.43
CA THR A 259 6.78 -12.14 12.21
C THR A 259 6.75 -12.72 10.79
N VAL A 260 7.88 -13.20 10.31
CA VAL A 260 7.97 -13.99 9.07
C VAL A 260 7.27 -15.33 9.27
N THR A 261 7.52 -16.00 10.40
CA THR A 261 7.08 -17.36 10.69
C THR A 261 6.35 -17.47 12.04
N ARG A 262 5.55 -18.52 12.20
CA ARG A 262 4.87 -18.87 13.47
C ARG A 262 5.77 -19.63 14.45
N THR A 263 6.98 -19.98 14.05
CA THR A 263 7.89 -20.80 14.88
C THR A 263 8.52 -20.03 16.05
N SER A 264 8.15 -18.78 16.24
CA SER A 264 8.58 -17.92 17.37
C SER A 264 7.80 -18.24 18.66
N SER A 265 8.40 -17.94 19.83
CA SER A 265 7.80 -18.10 21.15
C SER A 265 7.86 -16.79 21.95
N PRO A 266 6.74 -16.20 22.42
CA PRO A 266 5.36 -16.61 22.07
C PRO A 266 5.05 -16.37 20.59
N PRO A 267 4.02 -17.02 20.01
CA PRO A 267 3.61 -16.78 18.63
C PRO A 267 3.11 -15.34 18.45
N PRO A 268 3.13 -14.81 17.22
CA PRO A 268 2.59 -13.48 16.93
C PRO A 268 1.07 -13.42 17.14
N ASP A 269 0.58 -12.23 17.47
CA ASP A 269 -0.87 -12.00 17.66
C ASP A 269 -1.63 -11.98 16.33
N SER A 270 -0.95 -11.61 15.24
CA SER A 270 -1.50 -11.63 13.87
C SER A 270 -0.88 -12.75 13.04
N ALA A 271 -1.54 -13.13 11.93
CA ALA A 271 -1.00 -14.13 11.01
C ALA A 271 0.40 -13.75 10.53
N PRO A 272 1.41 -14.64 10.62
CA PRO A 272 2.77 -14.34 10.18
C PRO A 272 2.85 -14.19 8.66
N GLY A 273 3.96 -13.62 8.17
CA GLY A 273 4.18 -13.33 6.77
C GLY A 273 3.92 -14.52 5.84
N VAL A 274 4.42 -15.71 6.19
CA VAL A 274 4.21 -16.94 5.40
C VAL A 274 2.73 -17.32 5.25
N GLU A 275 1.87 -16.98 6.21
CA GLU A 275 0.44 -17.31 6.18
C GLU A 275 -0.40 -16.23 5.50
N ARG A 276 -0.04 -14.94 5.67
CA ARG A 276 -0.81 -13.82 5.12
C ARG A 276 -0.37 -13.36 3.74
N LEU A 277 0.71 -13.93 3.18
CA LEU A 277 1.27 -13.53 1.89
C LEU A 277 0.21 -13.52 0.76
N GLU A 278 -0.61 -14.57 0.66
CA GLU A 278 -1.65 -14.63 -0.37
C GLU A 278 -2.70 -13.54 -0.19
N ARG A 279 -3.21 -13.39 1.03
CA ARG A 279 -4.26 -12.43 1.35
C ARG A 279 -3.80 -10.99 1.19
N ASP A 280 -2.57 -10.66 1.64
CA ASP A 280 -2.13 -9.28 1.82
C ASP A 280 -1.22 -8.79 0.69
N VAL A 281 -0.63 -9.68 -0.11
CA VAL A 281 0.30 -9.33 -1.18
C VAL A 281 -0.16 -9.83 -2.53
N LEU A 282 -0.30 -11.15 -2.68
CA LEU A 282 -0.52 -11.78 -3.98
C LEU A 282 -1.95 -11.60 -4.51
N SER A 283 -2.90 -11.21 -3.66
CA SER A 283 -4.27 -10.89 -4.05
C SER A 283 -4.46 -9.45 -4.52
N HIS A 284 -3.45 -8.59 -4.42
CA HIS A 284 -3.52 -7.24 -4.98
C HIS A 284 -3.46 -7.25 -6.50
N THR A 285 -4.10 -6.26 -7.10
CA THR A 285 -4.17 -6.13 -8.56
C THR A 285 -2.93 -5.41 -9.09
N GLY A 286 -2.30 -5.96 -10.13
CA GLY A 286 -1.19 -5.32 -10.84
C GLY A 286 0.12 -5.28 -10.06
N VAL A 287 0.34 -6.19 -9.09
CA VAL A 287 1.62 -6.30 -8.39
C VAL A 287 2.72 -6.68 -9.36
N THR A 288 3.85 -6.00 -9.28
CA THR A 288 5.06 -6.31 -10.04
C THR A 288 6.25 -6.58 -9.13
N HIS A 289 6.30 -5.90 -7.97
CA HIS A 289 7.42 -6.00 -7.03
C HIS A 289 6.91 -6.16 -5.60
N VAL A 290 7.63 -6.94 -4.82
CA VAL A 290 7.42 -7.08 -3.37
C VAL A 290 8.72 -6.70 -2.68
N VAL A 291 8.65 -5.85 -1.65
CA VAL A 291 9.76 -5.56 -0.74
C VAL A 291 9.47 -6.29 0.57
N LEU A 292 10.28 -7.29 0.90
CA LEU A 292 10.16 -8.03 2.16
C LEU A 292 11.04 -7.40 3.24
N PHE A 293 10.42 -6.82 4.26
CA PHE A 293 11.11 -6.18 5.36
C PHE A 293 10.52 -6.58 6.72
N MET A 294 10.96 -7.69 7.27
CA MET A 294 10.55 -8.22 8.57
C MET A 294 11.60 -9.20 9.12
N GLY A 295 11.42 -9.68 10.36
CA GLY A 295 12.28 -10.67 10.99
C GLY A 295 12.76 -10.25 12.39
N THR A 296 12.75 -8.95 12.72
CA THR A 296 13.16 -8.48 14.05
C THR A 296 12.28 -9.06 15.16
N ASN A 297 10.99 -9.26 14.91
CA ASN A 297 10.06 -9.79 15.89
C ASN A 297 10.18 -11.32 16.06
N ASP A 298 10.54 -12.04 15.00
CA ASP A 298 10.90 -13.46 15.08
C ASP A 298 12.05 -13.66 16.05
N ILE A 299 13.15 -12.92 15.84
CA ILE A 299 14.36 -12.98 16.68
C ILE A 299 14.05 -12.57 18.12
N ARG A 300 13.28 -11.49 18.32
CA ARG A 300 12.82 -11.08 19.64
C ARG A 300 12.08 -12.20 20.36
N ARG A 301 11.28 -12.98 19.63
CA ARG A 301 10.45 -14.09 20.11
C ARG A 301 11.16 -15.44 20.02
N GLU A 302 12.49 -15.45 20.14
CA GLU A 302 13.38 -16.62 20.28
C GLU A 302 13.50 -17.50 19.01
N ALA A 303 13.12 -17.00 17.83
CA ALA A 303 13.40 -17.73 16.58
C ALA A 303 14.90 -17.73 16.27
N SER A 304 15.42 -18.86 15.82
CA SER A 304 16.78 -18.97 15.31
C SER A 304 16.94 -18.32 13.93
N ALA A 305 18.17 -18.05 13.52
CA ALA A 305 18.47 -17.56 12.18
C ALA A 305 17.91 -18.50 11.09
N ALA A 306 18.08 -19.83 11.26
CA ALA A 306 17.57 -20.81 10.32
C ALA A 306 16.04 -20.72 10.16
N GLN A 307 15.29 -20.59 11.23
CA GLN A 307 13.82 -20.46 11.18
C GLN A 307 13.37 -19.20 10.43
N VAL A 308 14.03 -18.06 10.66
CA VAL A 308 13.74 -16.80 9.95
C VAL A 308 14.06 -16.95 8.46
N ILE A 309 15.24 -17.50 8.13
CA ILE A 309 15.71 -17.72 6.76
C ILE A 309 14.77 -18.66 6.01
N ASP A 310 14.35 -19.76 6.60
CA ASP A 310 13.43 -20.73 5.97
C ASP A 310 12.05 -20.08 5.69
N GLY A 311 11.56 -19.25 6.61
CA GLY A 311 10.36 -18.48 6.38
C GLY A 311 10.51 -17.48 5.21
N MET A 312 11.63 -16.77 5.14
CA MET A 312 11.92 -15.86 4.02
C MET A 312 12.05 -16.61 2.69
N ARG A 313 12.73 -17.78 2.67
CA ARG A 313 12.80 -18.64 1.47
C ARG A 313 11.42 -19.02 0.95
N ASN A 314 10.52 -19.44 1.84
CA ASN A 314 9.14 -19.78 1.47
C ASN A 314 8.42 -18.59 0.82
N ILE A 315 8.59 -17.38 1.35
CA ILE A 315 8.00 -16.16 0.75
C ILE A 315 8.62 -15.88 -0.62
N ILE A 316 9.96 -15.94 -0.74
CA ILE A 316 10.68 -15.72 -2.01
C ILE A 316 10.19 -16.67 -3.09
N GLU A 317 10.12 -17.96 -2.80
CA GLU A 317 9.68 -19.00 -3.74
C GLU A 317 8.25 -18.73 -4.24
N ARG A 318 7.34 -18.40 -3.32
CA ARG A 318 5.93 -18.14 -3.67
C ARG A 318 5.73 -16.87 -4.47
N VAL A 319 6.49 -15.80 -4.17
CA VAL A 319 6.44 -14.56 -4.93
C VAL A 319 7.00 -14.79 -6.35
N LYS A 320 8.15 -15.45 -6.46
CA LYS A 320 8.77 -15.78 -7.76
C LYS A 320 7.91 -16.74 -8.60
N ALA A 321 7.22 -17.68 -7.97
CA ALA A 321 6.28 -18.57 -8.65
C ALA A 321 5.09 -17.83 -9.33
N ARG A 322 4.82 -16.57 -8.92
CA ARG A 322 3.84 -15.68 -9.57
C ARG A 322 4.47 -14.79 -10.64
N GLY A 323 5.75 -14.96 -10.97
CA GLY A 323 6.49 -14.12 -11.91
C GLY A 323 6.76 -12.70 -11.40
N LEU A 324 6.70 -12.48 -10.08
CA LEU A 324 6.94 -11.19 -9.44
C LEU A 324 8.40 -11.07 -9.00
N SER A 325 8.92 -9.83 -8.97
CA SER A 325 10.21 -9.55 -8.33
C SER A 325 10.06 -9.44 -6.83
N ILE A 326 11.08 -9.91 -6.11
CA ILE A 326 11.14 -9.74 -4.66
C ILE A 326 12.49 -9.16 -4.25
N ILE A 327 12.44 -8.06 -3.50
CA ILE A 327 13.58 -7.32 -2.97
C ILE A 327 13.63 -7.56 -1.47
N GLY A 328 14.78 -7.97 -0.95
CA GLY A 328 14.98 -8.16 0.48
C GLY A 328 15.45 -6.89 1.16
N ALA A 329 14.95 -6.57 2.35
CA ALA A 329 15.53 -5.52 3.17
C ALA A 329 16.22 -6.10 4.40
N THR A 330 17.41 -5.56 4.74
CA THR A 330 18.15 -6.00 5.93
C THR A 330 17.48 -5.53 7.20
N ILE A 331 17.46 -6.39 8.22
CA ILE A 331 16.90 -6.11 9.54
C ILE A 331 17.75 -5.05 10.23
N ILE A 332 17.16 -3.90 10.55
CA ILE A 332 17.86 -2.78 11.22
C ILE A 332 18.26 -3.14 12.66
N PRO A 333 19.18 -2.40 13.29
CA PRO A 333 19.57 -2.66 14.66
C PRO A 333 18.40 -2.57 15.64
N ARG A 334 18.48 -3.36 16.70
CA ARG A 334 17.56 -3.30 17.85
C ARG A 334 18.37 -3.48 19.13
N HIS A 335 18.12 -2.67 20.15
CA HIS A 335 18.97 -2.63 21.34
C HIS A 335 18.22 -2.18 22.60
N ASN A 336 18.81 -2.47 23.77
CA ASN A 336 18.38 -2.07 25.11
C ASN A 336 19.28 -1.01 25.73
N ARG A 337 19.98 -0.18 24.97
CA ARG A 337 20.89 0.85 25.48
C ARG A 337 20.20 2.22 25.52
N PRO A 338 20.54 3.08 26.52
CA PRO A 338 20.00 4.44 26.57
C PRO A 338 20.23 5.19 25.23
N PRO A 339 19.32 6.10 24.84
CA PRO A 339 18.10 6.53 25.55
C PRO A 339 16.93 5.54 25.46
N ALA A 340 17.08 4.41 24.79
CA ALA A 340 16.02 3.41 24.68
C ALA A 340 15.63 2.87 26.07
N GLY A 341 14.37 2.51 26.22
CA GLY A 341 13.87 1.81 27.40
C GLY A 341 14.56 0.45 27.59
N THR A 342 14.49 -0.07 28.78
CA THR A 342 15.20 -1.30 29.17
C THR A 342 14.54 -2.59 28.68
N ASN A 343 13.39 -2.52 28.00
CA ASN A 343 12.59 -3.72 27.66
C ASN A 343 12.25 -3.84 26.17
N THR A 344 13.25 -3.78 25.29
CA THR A 344 13.06 -4.09 23.88
C THR A 344 12.98 -5.61 23.60
N GLY A 345 13.24 -6.45 24.62
CA GLY A 345 13.35 -7.90 24.50
C GLY A 345 14.57 -8.34 23.69
N TRP A 346 15.66 -7.56 23.70
CA TRP A 346 16.87 -7.76 22.92
C TRP A 346 18.12 -7.99 23.79
N ASN A 347 19.09 -8.76 23.26
CA ASN A 347 20.37 -9.06 23.91
C ASN A 347 21.46 -9.36 22.85
N PRO A 348 22.73 -9.48 23.23
CA PRO A 348 23.83 -9.74 22.27
C PRO A 348 23.66 -11.03 21.46
N ALA A 349 23.06 -12.08 22.01
CA ALA A 349 22.82 -13.33 21.26
C ALA A 349 21.82 -13.08 20.11
N LYS A 350 20.79 -12.26 20.32
CA LYS A 350 19.84 -11.85 19.27
C LYS A 350 20.49 -10.95 18.23
N THR A 351 21.44 -10.10 18.62
CA THR A 351 22.26 -9.35 17.68
C THR A 351 23.06 -10.28 16.77
N ALA A 352 23.65 -11.34 17.29
CA ALA A 352 24.37 -12.33 16.48
C ALA A 352 23.43 -13.03 15.47
N ILE A 353 22.21 -13.41 15.89
CA ILE A 353 21.19 -13.98 15.00
C ILE A 353 20.81 -12.98 13.90
N ARG A 354 20.57 -11.70 14.25
CA ARG A 354 20.28 -10.66 13.27
C ARG A 354 21.39 -10.52 12.24
N ASN A 355 22.64 -10.50 12.71
CA ASN A 355 23.80 -10.35 11.85
C ASN A 355 23.96 -11.55 10.89
N GLU A 356 23.66 -12.77 11.35
CA GLU A 356 23.63 -13.97 10.52
C GLU A 356 22.54 -13.88 9.44
N VAL A 357 21.30 -13.50 9.80
CA VAL A 357 20.19 -13.31 8.84
C VAL A 357 20.54 -12.21 7.84
N ASN A 358 21.09 -11.07 8.30
CA ASN A 358 21.49 -9.97 7.42
C ASN A 358 22.66 -10.35 6.46
N ARG A 359 23.61 -11.17 6.92
CA ARG A 359 24.64 -11.72 6.04
C ARG A 359 23.98 -12.56 4.94
N TRP A 360 23.09 -13.47 5.32
CA TRP A 360 22.35 -14.30 4.36
C TRP A 360 21.56 -13.45 3.36
N ILE A 361 20.82 -12.42 3.82
CA ILE A 361 20.07 -11.50 2.94
C ILE A 361 21.01 -10.86 1.90
N ARG A 362 22.20 -10.42 2.32
CA ARG A 362 23.15 -9.71 1.45
C ARG A 362 23.87 -10.61 0.45
N THR A 363 24.09 -11.89 0.77
CA THR A 363 25.07 -12.70 0.04
C THR A 363 24.56 -14.04 -0.48
N GLU A 364 23.49 -14.59 0.08
CA GLU A 364 23.07 -15.97 -0.20
C GLU A 364 21.58 -16.07 -0.59
N ALA A 365 20.75 -15.07 -0.23
CA ALA A 365 19.34 -15.09 -0.49
C ALA A 365 19.04 -14.95 -1.99
N ALA A 366 18.01 -15.67 -2.43
CA ALA A 366 17.53 -15.59 -3.81
C ALA A 366 16.60 -14.38 -4.04
N PHE A 367 16.85 -13.26 -3.37
CA PHE A 367 16.22 -11.98 -3.71
C PHE A 367 16.73 -11.48 -5.08
N ASP A 368 15.92 -10.70 -5.77
CA ASP A 368 16.35 -10.07 -7.03
C ASP A 368 17.25 -8.87 -6.77
N ASP A 369 17.11 -8.22 -5.59
CA ASP A 369 18.01 -7.19 -5.09
C ASP A 369 17.85 -7.00 -3.57
N VAL A 370 18.65 -6.11 -2.97
CA VAL A 370 18.68 -5.88 -1.52
C VAL A 370 18.66 -4.39 -1.18
N LEU A 371 17.76 -3.99 -0.28
CA LEU A 371 17.76 -2.69 0.40
C LEU A 371 18.54 -2.83 1.73
N ASP A 372 19.72 -2.24 1.82
CA ASP A 372 20.56 -2.35 3.02
C ASP A 372 20.18 -1.30 4.08
N PHE A 373 18.95 -1.37 4.60
CA PHE A 373 18.43 -0.44 5.62
C PHE A 373 19.21 -0.48 6.93
N ASP A 374 19.79 -1.63 7.30
CA ASP A 374 20.71 -1.74 8.43
C ASP A 374 21.90 -0.76 8.27
N LYS A 375 22.51 -0.72 7.10
CA LYS A 375 23.60 0.21 6.82
C LYS A 375 23.16 1.68 6.84
N VAL A 376 21.93 1.97 6.47
CA VAL A 376 21.39 3.35 6.41
C VAL A 376 21.19 3.94 7.79
N VAL A 377 20.65 3.16 8.75
CA VAL A 377 20.20 3.70 10.05
C VAL A 377 21.12 3.37 11.21
N ARG A 378 22.09 2.45 11.05
CA ARG A 378 22.98 2.07 12.14
C ARG A 378 23.94 3.19 12.52
N ASP A 379 24.33 3.21 13.79
CA ASP A 379 25.36 4.12 14.28
C ASP A 379 26.72 3.75 13.66
N PRO A 380 27.45 4.70 13.06
CA PRO A 380 28.75 4.43 12.47
C PRO A 380 29.83 4.03 13.51
N ALA A 381 29.67 4.43 14.79
CA ALA A 381 30.60 4.09 15.86
C ALA A 381 30.28 2.74 16.52
N ASP A 382 28.97 2.34 16.51
CA ASP A 382 28.52 1.06 17.06
C ASP A 382 27.40 0.48 16.16
N PRO A 383 27.71 -0.39 15.21
CA PRO A 383 26.74 -0.88 14.22
C PRO A 383 25.62 -1.75 14.82
N ASP A 384 25.67 -2.08 16.10
CA ASP A 384 24.58 -2.77 16.79
C ASP A 384 23.50 -1.82 17.32
N LEU A 385 23.70 -0.50 17.16
CA LEU A 385 22.77 0.55 17.54
C LEU A 385 22.14 1.21 16.31
N ILE A 386 20.90 1.68 16.46
CA ILE A 386 20.36 2.70 15.55
C ILE A 386 21.05 4.03 15.93
N ASN A 387 21.52 4.76 14.92
CA ASN A 387 22.06 6.10 15.13
C ASN A 387 21.04 6.98 15.90
N PRO A 388 21.39 7.57 17.05
CA PRO A 388 20.44 8.22 17.94
C PRO A 388 19.48 9.23 17.28
N PRO A 389 19.90 10.12 16.36
CA PRO A 389 18.98 11.00 15.64
C PRO A 389 17.97 10.27 14.74
N LEU A 390 18.28 9.05 14.34
CA LEU A 390 17.44 8.24 13.44
C LEU A 390 16.52 7.26 14.21
N ASN A 391 16.65 7.18 15.52
CA ASN A 391 15.80 6.37 16.40
C ASN A 391 14.74 7.23 17.09
N CYS A 392 13.52 6.72 17.24
CA CYS A 392 12.47 7.45 17.95
C CYS A 392 12.60 7.40 19.50
N GLY A 393 13.68 6.81 20.00
CA GLY A 393 13.99 6.74 21.42
C GLY A 393 13.65 5.41 22.08
N ASP A 394 13.09 4.45 21.33
CA ASP A 394 12.69 3.15 21.87
C ASP A 394 13.71 2.02 21.62
N GLY A 395 14.76 2.28 20.85
CA GLY A 395 15.79 1.30 20.48
C GLY A 395 15.34 0.25 19.44
N ILE A 396 14.22 0.50 18.75
CA ILE A 396 13.57 -0.44 17.83
C ILE A 396 13.22 0.23 16.50
N HIS A 397 12.53 1.39 16.56
CA HIS A 397 11.91 2.00 15.42
C HIS A 397 12.66 3.25 14.95
N PRO A 398 12.70 3.51 13.63
CA PRO A 398 13.22 4.75 13.11
C PRO A 398 12.38 5.96 13.58
N SER A 399 13.05 7.10 13.74
CA SER A 399 12.36 8.40 13.80
C SER A 399 11.85 8.81 12.41
N PRO A 400 11.03 9.87 12.28
CA PRO A 400 10.68 10.43 10.96
C PRO A 400 11.90 10.73 10.08
N ALA A 401 13.02 11.19 10.68
CA ALA A 401 14.28 11.38 9.97
C ALA A 401 14.91 10.05 9.50
N GLY A 402 14.82 9.00 10.31
CA GLY A 402 15.27 7.65 9.94
C GLY A 402 14.45 7.10 8.77
N TYR A 403 13.13 7.20 8.82
CA TYR A 403 12.24 6.81 7.72
C TYR A 403 12.54 7.59 6.42
N TYR A 404 12.77 8.90 6.55
CA TYR A 404 13.17 9.73 5.41
C TYR A 404 14.46 9.21 4.75
N LEU A 405 15.51 8.97 5.53
CA LEU A 405 16.79 8.47 4.99
C LEU A 405 16.64 7.06 4.38
N MET A 406 15.84 6.18 4.99
CA MET A 406 15.54 4.87 4.40
C MET A 406 14.87 5.04 3.03
N GLY A 407 13.82 5.83 2.92
CA GLY A 407 13.15 6.11 1.64
C GLY A 407 14.05 6.78 0.61
N GLN A 408 14.96 7.68 1.04
CA GLN A 408 15.94 8.31 0.16
C GLN A 408 17.02 7.35 -0.35
N SER A 409 17.37 6.32 0.43
CA SER A 409 18.41 5.35 0.08
C SER A 409 17.98 4.35 -0.99
N VAL A 410 16.67 4.20 -1.23
CA VAL A 410 16.14 3.26 -2.22
C VAL A 410 16.54 3.67 -3.64
N ASP A 411 17.22 2.79 -4.35
CA ASP A 411 17.47 2.97 -5.78
C ASP A 411 16.18 2.66 -6.57
N LEU A 412 15.55 3.68 -7.13
CA LEU A 412 14.29 3.53 -7.86
C LEU A 412 14.41 2.64 -9.12
N ARG A 413 15.63 2.44 -9.63
CA ARG A 413 15.88 1.55 -10.77
C ARG A 413 15.57 0.08 -10.46
N LEU A 414 15.55 -0.30 -9.19
CA LEU A 414 15.16 -1.64 -8.74
C LEU A 414 13.70 -1.99 -9.10
N PHE A 415 12.90 -0.98 -9.35
CA PHE A 415 11.48 -1.16 -9.72
C PHE A 415 11.24 -1.07 -11.23
N ASP A 416 12.30 -1.07 -12.04
CA ASP A 416 12.19 -1.06 -13.50
C ASP A 416 11.86 -2.46 -14.05
N ASP A 417 10.90 -2.55 -14.98
CA ASP A 417 10.54 -3.81 -15.64
C ASP A 417 11.43 -4.14 -16.85
N SER A 418 12.42 -3.30 -17.19
CA SER A 418 13.20 -3.36 -18.45
C SER A 418 14.23 -4.49 -18.52
N GLY A 419 14.34 -5.33 -17.49
CA GLY A 419 15.27 -6.48 -17.46
C GLY A 419 14.60 -7.86 -17.51
N ARG A 420 13.27 -7.92 -17.67
CA ARG A 420 12.50 -9.18 -17.70
C ARG A 420 12.22 -9.60 -19.14
N HIS A 421 13.17 -10.30 -19.75
CA HIS A 421 12.97 -11.07 -21.01
C HIS A 421 13.57 -12.46 -20.85
#